data_8a5cd8dd363353dca0eee48cf814d873
#
_entry.id   8a5cd8dd363353dca0eee48cf814d873
#
_cell.length_a   1.000
_cell.length_b   1.000
_cell.length_c   1.000
_cell.angle_alpha   90.00
_cell.angle_beta   90.00
_cell.angle_gamma   90.00
#
_symmetry.space_group_name_H-M   'P 1'
#
loop_
_entity.id
_entity.type
_entity.pdbx_description
1 polymer ?
#
loop_
_entity_poly.entity_id
_entity_poly.type
_entity_poly.pdbx_seq_one_letter_code
_entity_poly.pdbx_strand_id
1 'polypeptide(L)'
;MAGNFSFDQLKKAVSSGEIDTVLACIVDMQGRLAGKRFLAQYFVDSAHDETHGCNYLLAADIDMEPVPGYKAASWSKGYGDFVMKPDLATLRRIPWLEKTALVICDVLDHHTHDDLPHSPRAILKKQVKRLSERGYIGYFASELEFYLFNETYDSARKKHWQGLDTASPYIGDYQIGITTKEEGVMRRLRNEMEAAGIPIENSKGEWGPGQEEINVRYAEALDMADRHVILKNGAKEIAESEGKAISFMSKYNYGLAGNSSHIHNSLWSADGKTPLFYDKKADWTLSTLGQQWAAGQLKYAKEFTWFLAPYINSYKRFQAGTFAPTKIMWSEDNRTAGFRLCGEGTKGIRMECRIGGADLNPYLAFAALIAAGLAGIDEKLELQKPFVGDAYQASRLPEIPKTLRDATETLAKSKMLKQALGEDVLEHYVHTAKWEQFEYDRRITDWELHRGFERY
;
A
#
# COMPACT_ATOMS: atom_id res chain seq x y z
N MET A 1 -1.88 11.95 17.48
CA MET A 1 -1.77 10.51 17.82
C MET A 1 -2.28 9.73 16.64
N ALA A 2 -1.53 8.76 16.19
CA ALA A 2 -1.94 7.88 15.08
C ALA A 2 -3.15 7.00 15.44
N GLY A 3 -3.24 6.55 16.71
CA GLY A 3 -4.38 5.84 17.27
C GLY A 3 -5.44 6.75 17.87
N ASN A 4 -6.60 6.19 18.19
CA ASN A 4 -7.72 6.91 18.83
C ASN A 4 -7.98 6.44 20.27
N PHE A 5 -7.08 5.65 20.85
CA PHE A 5 -7.27 4.97 22.12
C PHE A 5 -5.95 4.97 22.90
N SER A 6 -5.90 5.58 24.07
CA SER A 6 -4.68 5.58 24.88
C SER A 6 -4.55 4.28 25.68
N PHE A 7 -3.31 3.96 26.12
CA PHE A 7 -3.08 2.77 26.94
C PHE A 7 -3.85 2.80 28.27
N ASP A 8 -4.00 3.99 28.88
CA ASP A 8 -4.81 4.13 30.10
C ASP A 8 -6.30 3.95 29.83
N GLN A 9 -6.79 4.36 28.66
CA GLN A 9 -8.15 4.04 28.23
C GLN A 9 -8.34 2.54 28.00
N LEU A 10 -7.33 1.88 27.39
CA LEU A 10 -7.35 0.41 27.24
C LEU A 10 -7.46 -0.28 28.60
N LYS A 11 -6.63 0.08 29.58
CA LYS A 11 -6.70 -0.51 30.95
C LYS A 11 -8.10 -0.39 31.56
N LYS A 12 -8.74 0.78 31.42
CA LYS A 12 -10.10 1.01 31.92
C LYS A 12 -11.13 0.14 31.18
N ALA A 13 -11.03 0.07 29.86
CA ALA A 13 -11.93 -0.73 29.02
C ALA A 13 -11.78 -2.25 29.28
N VAL A 14 -10.57 -2.71 29.57
CA VAL A 14 -10.31 -4.11 29.98
C VAL A 14 -10.93 -4.38 31.35
N SER A 15 -10.71 -3.50 32.32
CA SER A 15 -11.26 -3.66 33.68
C SER A 15 -12.79 -3.63 33.71
N SER A 16 -13.44 -2.91 32.78
CA SER A 16 -14.90 -2.87 32.65
C SER A 16 -15.48 -4.01 31.81
N GLY A 17 -14.64 -4.84 31.17
CA GLY A 17 -15.08 -5.89 30.23
C GLY A 17 -15.57 -5.36 28.87
N GLU A 18 -15.27 -4.11 28.54
CA GLU A 18 -15.58 -3.50 27.24
C GLU A 18 -14.63 -3.99 26.14
N ILE A 19 -13.36 -4.29 26.50
CA ILE A 19 -12.35 -4.92 25.64
C ILE A 19 -11.87 -6.20 26.31
N ASP A 20 -11.89 -7.32 25.60
CA ASP A 20 -11.37 -8.61 26.05
C ASP A 20 -10.23 -9.16 25.19
N THR A 21 -10.04 -8.59 23.98
CA THR A 21 -9.05 -9.04 22.99
C THR A 21 -8.20 -7.88 22.51
N VAL A 22 -6.88 -8.09 22.42
CA VAL A 22 -5.94 -7.17 21.77
C VAL A 22 -5.20 -7.88 20.64
N LEU A 23 -5.30 -7.32 19.43
CA LEU A 23 -4.50 -7.72 18.28
C LEU A 23 -3.17 -6.96 18.32
N ALA A 24 -2.05 -7.66 18.55
CA ALA A 24 -0.72 -7.09 18.39
C ALA A 24 -0.16 -7.54 17.05
N CYS A 25 -0.06 -6.61 16.10
CA CYS A 25 0.21 -6.89 14.70
C CYS A 25 1.49 -6.22 14.22
N ILE A 26 2.30 -6.96 13.49
CA ILE A 26 3.31 -6.42 12.57
C ILE A 26 2.72 -6.32 11.16
N VAL A 27 3.42 -5.65 10.27
CA VAL A 27 3.13 -5.69 8.83
C VAL A 27 4.16 -6.54 8.12
N ASP A 28 3.70 -7.56 7.40
CA ASP A 28 4.57 -8.45 6.63
C ASP A 28 5.07 -7.79 5.32
N MET A 29 5.91 -8.51 4.57
CA MET A 29 6.49 -8.00 3.32
C MET A 29 5.43 -7.71 2.25
N GLN A 30 4.28 -8.38 2.31
CA GLN A 30 3.16 -8.23 1.39
C GLN A 30 2.19 -7.09 1.80
N GLY A 31 2.44 -6.42 2.93
CA GLY A 31 1.56 -5.36 3.44
C GLY A 31 0.31 -5.88 4.15
N ARG A 32 0.37 -7.10 4.72
CA ARG A 32 -0.71 -7.70 5.50
C ARG A 32 -0.44 -7.57 7.00
N LEU A 33 -1.51 -7.51 7.78
CA LEU A 33 -1.40 -7.62 9.24
C LEU A 33 -1.11 -9.08 9.61
N ALA A 34 0.00 -9.32 10.31
CA ALA A 34 0.37 -10.60 10.89
C ALA A 34 0.69 -10.41 12.37
N GLY A 35 0.32 -11.36 13.25
CA GLY A 35 0.57 -11.17 14.67
C GLY A 35 -0.20 -12.13 15.55
N LYS A 36 -0.53 -11.68 16.74
CA LYS A 36 -1.14 -12.50 17.80
C LYS A 36 -2.40 -11.83 18.35
N ARG A 37 -3.36 -12.67 18.75
CA ARG A 37 -4.51 -12.28 19.56
C ARG A 37 -4.22 -12.59 21.02
N PHE A 38 -4.26 -11.57 21.86
CA PHE A 38 -4.06 -11.69 23.29
C PHE A 38 -5.38 -11.53 24.04
N LEU A 39 -5.53 -12.27 25.15
CA LEU A 39 -6.47 -11.83 26.19
C LEU A 39 -6.04 -10.43 26.63
N ALA A 40 -6.98 -9.50 26.64
CA ALA A 40 -6.68 -8.09 26.85
C ALA A 40 -6.05 -7.84 28.24
N GLN A 41 -6.43 -8.63 29.28
CA GLN A 41 -5.80 -8.53 30.59
C GLN A 41 -4.32 -8.92 30.52
N TYR A 42 -3.96 -10.02 29.86
CA TYR A 42 -2.57 -10.43 29.69
C TYR A 42 -1.75 -9.40 28.90
N PHE A 43 -2.37 -8.80 27.87
CA PHE A 43 -1.72 -7.73 27.12
C PHE A 43 -1.41 -6.52 28.02
N VAL A 44 -2.36 -6.09 28.82
CA VAL A 44 -2.19 -4.95 29.77
C VAL A 44 -1.15 -5.26 30.84
N ASP A 45 -1.09 -6.50 31.33
CA ASP A 45 -0.19 -6.88 32.43
C ASP A 45 1.25 -7.13 31.95
N SER A 46 1.45 -7.58 30.71
CA SER A 46 2.75 -8.05 30.22
C SER A 46 3.05 -7.72 28.76
N ALA A 47 2.22 -8.17 27.81
CA ALA A 47 2.57 -8.14 26.38
C ALA A 47 2.59 -6.73 25.76
N HIS A 48 2.13 -5.70 26.48
CA HIS A 48 2.23 -4.30 26.03
C HIS A 48 3.66 -3.77 25.99
N ASP A 49 4.58 -4.37 26.72
CA ASP A 49 5.99 -4.01 26.68
C ASP A 49 6.66 -4.61 25.44
N GLU A 50 6.59 -5.94 25.30
CA GLU A 50 7.04 -6.65 24.11
C GLU A 50 6.44 -8.06 24.02
N THR A 51 6.48 -8.61 22.82
CA THR A 51 6.21 -10.02 22.53
C THR A 51 7.14 -10.47 21.40
N HIS A 52 7.16 -11.76 21.07
CA HIS A 52 8.08 -12.31 20.09
C HIS A 52 7.33 -12.93 18.91
N GLY A 53 7.99 -13.06 17.78
CA GLY A 53 7.50 -13.74 16.58
C GLY A 53 8.65 -14.41 15.85
N CYS A 54 8.38 -15.47 15.13
CA CYS A 54 9.42 -16.13 14.34
C CYS A 54 9.86 -15.25 13.16
N ASN A 55 11.17 -15.15 12.96
CA ASN A 55 11.74 -14.25 11.95
C ASN A 55 11.44 -14.66 10.50
N TYR A 56 10.94 -15.89 10.23
CA TYR A 56 10.48 -16.28 8.91
C TYR A 56 9.30 -15.42 8.40
N LEU A 57 8.54 -14.79 9.29
CA LEU A 57 7.43 -13.91 8.90
C LEU A 57 7.86 -12.74 8.00
N LEU A 58 9.14 -12.40 8.02
CA LEU A 58 9.75 -11.44 7.08
C LEU A 58 10.66 -12.12 6.04
N ALA A 59 10.44 -13.42 5.77
CA ALA A 59 11.13 -14.22 4.78
C ALA A 59 10.20 -15.29 4.17
N ALA A 60 8.90 -15.03 4.15
CA ALA A 60 7.87 -15.90 3.60
C ALA A 60 7.24 -15.28 2.34
N ASP A 61 6.70 -16.11 1.48
CA ASP A 61 5.93 -15.67 0.31
C ASP A 61 4.46 -15.36 0.67
N ILE A 62 3.63 -15.13 -0.33
CA ILE A 62 2.22 -14.79 -0.12
C ILE A 62 1.41 -15.95 0.49
N ASP A 63 1.86 -17.19 0.27
CA ASP A 63 1.25 -18.41 0.81
C ASP A 63 1.73 -18.72 2.24
N MET A 64 2.55 -17.84 2.84
CA MET A 64 3.19 -17.99 4.15
C MET A 64 4.22 -19.11 4.22
N GLU A 65 4.70 -19.58 3.07
CA GLU A 65 5.78 -20.56 3.01
C GLU A 65 7.15 -19.88 3.18
N PRO A 66 8.02 -20.42 4.05
CA PRO A 66 9.38 -19.89 4.22
C PRO A 66 10.18 -20.03 2.92
N VAL A 67 10.63 -18.92 2.37
CA VAL A 67 11.40 -18.89 1.11
C VAL A 67 12.89 -19.11 1.39
N PRO A 68 13.54 -20.06 0.69
CA PRO A 68 14.99 -20.27 0.83
C PRO A 68 15.78 -19.11 0.21
N GLY A 69 16.99 -18.87 0.74
CA GLY A 69 17.95 -17.94 0.14
C GLY A 69 17.98 -16.53 0.75
N TYR A 70 17.09 -16.20 1.68
CA TYR A 70 17.21 -14.95 2.42
C TYR A 70 18.42 -14.96 3.35
N LYS A 71 19.18 -13.84 3.37
CA LYS A 71 20.29 -13.66 4.30
C LYS A 71 19.81 -13.47 5.75
N ALA A 72 18.64 -12.86 5.92
CA ALA A 72 18.08 -12.52 7.24
C ALA A 72 17.62 -13.74 8.04
N ALA A 73 16.94 -14.69 7.38
CA ALA A 73 16.35 -15.87 8.00
C ALA A 73 16.48 -17.10 7.09
N SER A 74 16.80 -18.27 7.66
CA SER A 74 16.92 -19.52 6.90
C SER A 74 16.92 -20.74 7.82
N TRP A 75 16.67 -21.93 7.26
CA TRP A 75 16.79 -23.21 7.98
C TRP A 75 18.18 -23.39 8.60
N SER A 76 19.25 -22.99 7.92
CA SER A 76 20.61 -23.09 8.44
C SER A 76 20.89 -22.18 9.63
N LYS A 77 20.08 -21.14 9.85
CA LYS A 77 20.12 -20.22 10.99
C LYS A 77 19.10 -20.55 12.07
N GLY A 78 18.29 -21.60 11.86
CA GLY A 78 17.32 -22.11 12.85
C GLY A 78 16.06 -21.28 13.04
N TYR A 79 15.79 -20.27 12.20
CA TYR A 79 14.61 -19.39 12.28
C TYR A 79 14.33 -18.91 13.70
N GLY A 80 15.26 -18.15 14.28
CA GLY A 80 15.08 -17.54 15.61
C GLY A 80 13.93 -16.54 15.67
N ASP A 81 13.72 -15.97 16.84
CA ASP A 81 12.69 -14.96 17.05
C ASP A 81 13.19 -13.54 16.70
N PHE A 82 12.25 -12.66 16.42
CA PHE A 82 12.37 -11.22 16.51
C PHE A 82 11.45 -10.69 17.64
N VAL A 83 11.72 -9.48 18.10
CA VAL A 83 10.85 -8.79 19.05
C VAL A 83 9.76 -8.05 18.29
N MET A 84 8.51 -8.20 18.73
CA MET A 84 7.36 -7.39 18.33
C MET A 84 7.14 -6.36 19.45
N LYS A 85 7.53 -5.11 19.21
CA LYS A 85 7.40 -4.00 20.17
C LYS A 85 6.13 -3.21 19.86
N PRO A 86 5.06 -3.29 20.68
CA PRO A 86 3.85 -2.52 20.45
C PRO A 86 4.12 -1.02 20.44
N ASP A 87 3.77 -0.34 19.34
CA ASP A 87 3.72 1.12 19.28
C ASP A 87 2.38 1.60 19.82
N LEU A 88 2.33 1.85 21.14
CA LEU A 88 1.10 2.23 21.82
C LEU A 88 0.46 3.54 21.30
N ALA A 89 1.20 4.34 20.53
CA ALA A 89 0.64 5.49 19.85
C ALA A 89 -0.32 5.11 18.71
N THR A 90 -0.24 3.86 18.21
CA THR A 90 -1.12 3.35 17.14
C THR A 90 -2.37 2.64 17.68
N LEU A 91 -2.48 2.48 19.00
CA LEU A 91 -3.56 1.74 19.65
C LEU A 91 -4.94 2.30 19.26
N ARG A 92 -5.86 1.41 18.87
CA ARG A 92 -7.21 1.77 18.43
C ARG A 92 -8.23 0.68 18.73
N ARG A 93 -9.49 1.07 18.86
CA ARG A 93 -10.61 0.12 18.86
C ARG A 93 -10.85 -0.38 17.44
N ILE A 94 -11.32 -1.61 17.34
CA ILE A 94 -11.72 -2.25 16.08
C ILE A 94 -13.24 -2.51 16.10
N PRO A 95 -14.06 -1.58 15.60
CA PRO A 95 -15.51 -1.64 15.77
C PRO A 95 -16.20 -2.83 15.10
N TRP A 96 -15.63 -3.39 14.03
CA TRP A 96 -16.16 -4.54 13.30
C TRP A 96 -15.82 -5.90 13.94
N LEU A 97 -14.97 -5.93 14.96
CA LEU A 97 -14.67 -7.11 15.77
C LEU A 97 -15.13 -6.86 17.20
N GLU A 98 -15.92 -7.79 17.73
CA GLU A 98 -16.48 -7.66 19.08
C GLU A 98 -15.36 -7.49 20.13
N LYS A 99 -15.51 -6.51 21.02
CA LYS A 99 -14.64 -6.23 22.17
C LYS A 99 -13.13 -6.23 21.88
N THR A 100 -12.74 -5.76 20.68
CA THR A 100 -11.36 -5.88 20.18
C THR A 100 -10.68 -4.52 20.06
N ALA A 101 -9.41 -4.46 20.45
CA ALA A 101 -8.47 -3.40 20.16
C ALA A 101 -7.31 -3.93 19.30
N LEU A 102 -6.62 -3.02 18.60
CA LEU A 102 -5.46 -3.33 17.75
C LEU A 102 -4.32 -2.38 18.06
N VAL A 103 -3.11 -2.88 18.04
CA VAL A 103 -1.87 -2.11 18.07
C VAL A 103 -0.92 -2.61 16.98
N ILE A 104 -0.26 -1.68 16.27
CA ILE A 104 0.83 -2.02 15.36
C ILE A 104 2.12 -2.13 16.17
N CYS A 105 2.90 -3.17 15.88
CA CYS A 105 4.19 -3.41 16.50
C CYS A 105 5.33 -3.06 15.55
N ASP A 106 6.37 -2.43 16.04
CA ASP A 106 7.67 -2.40 15.41
C ASP A 106 8.33 -3.77 15.50
N VAL A 107 9.15 -4.12 14.52
CA VAL A 107 9.92 -5.36 14.54
C VAL A 107 11.37 -5.04 14.83
N LEU A 108 11.88 -5.58 15.94
CA LEU A 108 13.23 -5.34 16.42
C LEU A 108 14.07 -6.63 16.40
N ASP A 109 15.36 -6.46 16.27
CA ASP A 109 16.31 -7.56 16.43
C ASP A 109 16.25 -8.10 17.88
N HIS A 110 16.22 -9.42 18.03
CA HIS A 110 16.07 -10.07 19.32
C HIS A 110 17.22 -9.78 20.30
N HIS A 111 18.42 -9.51 19.80
CA HIS A 111 19.62 -9.32 20.63
C HIS A 111 19.94 -7.84 20.86
N THR A 112 19.83 -7.02 19.83
CA THR A 112 20.23 -5.60 19.91
C THR A 112 19.05 -4.67 20.22
N HIS A 113 17.82 -5.11 20.00
CA HIS A 113 16.58 -4.31 20.07
C HIS A 113 16.58 -3.09 19.13
N ASP A 114 17.45 -3.10 18.10
CA ASP A 114 17.37 -2.14 17.02
C ASP A 114 16.26 -2.50 16.02
N ASP A 115 15.72 -1.51 15.30
CA ASP A 115 14.76 -1.74 14.22
C ASP A 115 15.32 -2.77 13.22
N LEU A 116 14.57 -3.81 12.92
CA LEU A 116 14.96 -4.82 11.92
C LEU A 116 14.89 -4.18 10.51
N PRO A 117 16.04 -3.99 9.83
CA PRO A 117 16.13 -3.05 8.70
C PRO A 117 15.29 -3.44 7.48
N HIS A 118 14.94 -4.70 7.31
CA HIS A 118 14.11 -5.21 6.21
C HIS A 118 12.61 -5.28 6.56
N SER A 119 12.22 -4.91 7.78
CA SER A 119 10.80 -4.74 8.13
C SER A 119 10.20 -3.57 7.35
N PRO A 120 9.03 -3.73 6.69
CA PRO A 120 8.42 -2.64 5.92
C PRO A 120 8.24 -1.35 6.73
N ARG A 121 7.77 -1.46 7.97
CA ARG A 121 7.56 -0.30 8.85
C ARG A 121 8.88 0.40 9.18
N ALA A 122 9.96 -0.34 9.45
CA ALA A 122 11.28 0.22 9.71
C ALA A 122 11.87 0.94 8.47
N ILE A 123 11.63 0.39 7.27
CA ILE A 123 12.05 1.03 6.01
C ILE A 123 11.38 2.40 5.86
N LEU A 124 10.07 2.49 6.10
CA LEU A 124 9.37 3.77 6.03
C LEU A 124 9.80 4.73 7.14
N LYS A 125 9.94 4.28 8.39
CA LYS A 125 10.47 5.08 9.51
C LYS A 125 11.82 5.70 9.16
N LYS A 126 12.71 4.94 8.52
CA LYS A 126 14.02 5.46 8.05
C LYS A 126 13.84 6.60 7.05
N GLN A 127 12.91 6.53 6.10
CA GLN A 127 12.67 7.60 5.14
C GLN A 127 11.98 8.81 5.77
N VAL A 128 11.03 8.60 6.67
CA VAL A 128 10.39 9.68 7.45
C VAL A 128 11.43 10.42 8.29
N LYS A 129 12.37 9.70 8.92
CA LYS A 129 13.48 10.31 9.63
C LYS A 129 14.35 11.19 8.72
N ARG A 130 14.65 10.74 7.50
CA ARG A 130 15.39 11.56 6.49
C ARG A 130 14.65 12.84 6.10
N LEU A 131 13.31 12.83 6.08
CA LEU A 131 12.48 14.03 5.89
C LEU A 131 12.61 14.95 7.11
N SER A 132 12.44 14.43 8.32
CA SER A 132 12.47 15.23 9.55
C SER A 132 13.82 15.88 9.80
N GLU A 133 14.93 15.21 9.49
CA GLU A 133 16.30 15.76 9.57
C GLU A 133 16.50 16.96 8.64
N ARG A 134 15.65 17.14 7.63
CA ARG A 134 15.63 18.28 6.70
C ARG A 134 14.57 19.32 7.04
N GLY A 135 13.86 19.14 8.15
CA GLY A 135 12.77 20.01 8.57
C GLY A 135 11.48 19.83 7.77
N TYR A 136 11.25 18.65 7.19
CA TYR A 136 10.07 18.34 6.41
C TYR A 136 9.17 17.30 7.09
N ILE A 137 7.86 17.47 6.90
CA ILE A 137 6.85 16.42 7.12
C ILE A 137 6.31 16.01 5.75
N GLY A 138 6.27 14.70 5.48
CA GLY A 138 5.61 14.14 4.30
C GLY A 138 4.16 13.80 4.62
N TYR A 139 3.20 14.48 4.00
CA TYR A 139 1.79 14.08 4.03
C TYR A 139 1.46 13.23 2.83
N PHE A 140 0.78 12.11 3.11
CA PHE A 140 0.38 11.11 2.13
C PHE A 140 -1.11 10.83 2.24
N ALA A 141 -1.73 10.44 1.12
CA ALA A 141 -3.07 9.87 1.07
C ALA A 141 -3.08 8.69 0.11
N SER A 142 -3.97 7.76 0.35
CA SER A 142 -4.18 6.59 -0.50
C SER A 142 -5.64 6.55 -0.94
N GLU A 143 -5.87 6.49 -2.26
CA GLU A 143 -7.15 6.14 -2.87
C GLU A 143 -7.10 4.64 -3.18
N LEU A 144 -7.98 3.84 -2.58
CA LEU A 144 -7.91 2.40 -2.66
C LEU A 144 -9.13 1.84 -3.37
N GLU A 145 -8.90 1.23 -4.54
CA GLU A 145 -9.91 0.57 -5.35
C GLU A 145 -9.97 -0.94 -5.08
N PHE A 146 -11.15 -1.51 -5.21
CA PHE A 146 -11.38 -2.95 -5.06
C PHE A 146 -12.66 -3.38 -5.78
N TYR A 147 -12.75 -4.68 -6.09
CA TYR A 147 -13.99 -5.30 -6.52
C TYR A 147 -14.72 -5.92 -5.34
N LEU A 148 -16.00 -5.66 -5.25
CA LEU A 148 -16.93 -6.27 -4.30
C LEU A 148 -17.75 -7.36 -5.02
N PHE A 149 -17.89 -8.54 -4.40
CA PHE A 149 -18.55 -9.71 -4.96
C PHE A 149 -19.71 -10.17 -4.08
N ASN A 150 -20.79 -10.63 -4.71
CA ASN A 150 -21.90 -11.38 -4.08
C ASN A 150 -21.49 -12.84 -3.81
N GLU A 151 -20.28 -13.04 -3.37
CA GLU A 151 -19.64 -14.31 -3.06
C GLU A 151 -19.02 -14.22 -1.68
N THR A 152 -19.00 -15.31 -0.95
CA THR A 152 -18.06 -15.46 0.17
C THR A 152 -16.70 -15.90 -0.37
N TYR A 153 -15.64 -15.76 0.41
CA TYR A 153 -14.31 -16.29 0.01
C TYR A 153 -14.37 -17.82 -0.20
N ASP A 154 -15.19 -18.53 0.57
CA ASP A 154 -15.39 -19.97 0.40
C ASP A 154 -16.14 -20.32 -0.88
N SER A 155 -17.18 -19.57 -1.26
CA SER A 155 -17.91 -19.83 -2.51
C SER A 155 -17.03 -19.50 -3.72
N ALA A 156 -16.26 -18.41 -3.67
CA ALA A 156 -15.31 -18.04 -4.71
C ALA A 156 -14.24 -19.13 -4.90
N ARG A 157 -13.67 -19.66 -3.80
CA ARG A 157 -12.72 -20.77 -3.84
C ARG A 157 -13.30 -22.04 -4.46
N LYS A 158 -14.54 -22.42 -4.10
CA LYS A 158 -15.26 -23.58 -4.68
C LYS A 158 -15.50 -23.43 -6.18
N LYS A 159 -15.64 -22.21 -6.66
CA LYS A 159 -15.76 -21.86 -8.10
C LYS A 159 -14.39 -21.73 -8.77
N HIS A 160 -13.29 -22.04 -8.09
CA HIS A 160 -11.93 -21.81 -8.60
C HIS A 160 -11.69 -20.38 -9.11
N TRP A 161 -12.33 -19.40 -8.43
CA TRP A 161 -12.32 -17.98 -8.77
C TRP A 161 -12.78 -17.65 -10.20
N GLN A 162 -13.61 -18.52 -10.81
CA GLN A 162 -14.18 -18.34 -12.14
C GLN A 162 -15.68 -18.01 -12.03
N GLY A 163 -16.17 -17.17 -12.96
CA GLY A 163 -17.59 -16.83 -13.02
C GLY A 163 -18.13 -16.19 -11.74
N LEU A 164 -17.32 -15.37 -11.07
CA LEU A 164 -17.73 -14.70 -9.85
C LEU A 164 -18.78 -13.62 -10.14
N ASP A 165 -19.77 -13.52 -9.27
CA ASP A 165 -20.84 -12.53 -9.33
C ASP A 165 -20.38 -11.24 -8.63
N THR A 166 -20.17 -10.15 -9.39
CA THR A 166 -19.87 -8.83 -8.84
C THR A 166 -21.09 -8.23 -8.15
N ALA A 167 -20.89 -7.37 -7.15
CA ALA A 167 -21.97 -6.76 -6.36
C ALA A 167 -22.96 -5.97 -7.22
N SER A 168 -22.52 -5.44 -8.36
CA SER A 168 -23.37 -4.86 -9.41
C SER A 168 -22.96 -5.39 -10.79
N PRO A 169 -23.90 -5.71 -11.69
CA PRO A 169 -23.58 -6.06 -13.08
C PRO A 169 -23.29 -4.83 -13.96
N TYR A 170 -23.47 -3.63 -13.44
CA TYR A 170 -23.32 -2.37 -14.17
C TYR A 170 -22.10 -1.61 -13.69
N ILE A 171 -21.53 -0.79 -14.58
CA ILE A 171 -20.56 0.23 -14.20
C ILE A 171 -21.28 1.25 -13.33
N GLY A 172 -20.82 1.38 -12.08
CA GLY A 172 -21.40 2.27 -11.08
C GLY A 172 -20.69 3.63 -10.96
N ASP A 173 -19.77 3.95 -11.87
CA ASP A 173 -18.91 5.12 -11.80
C ASP A 173 -19.68 6.42 -11.54
N TYR A 174 -19.49 6.99 -10.33
CA TYR A 174 -20.25 8.15 -9.79
C TYR A 174 -21.79 7.99 -9.76
N GLN A 175 -22.37 6.84 -10.09
CA GLN A 175 -23.83 6.65 -10.12
C GLN A 175 -24.36 6.21 -8.75
N ILE A 176 -24.88 7.15 -7.97
CA ILE A 176 -25.42 6.89 -6.62
C ILE A 176 -26.49 5.78 -6.62
N GLY A 177 -27.41 5.77 -7.58
CA GLY A 177 -28.48 4.77 -7.65
C GLY A 177 -27.97 3.34 -7.86
N ILE A 178 -26.88 3.16 -8.57
CA ILE A 178 -26.25 1.85 -8.78
C ILE A 178 -25.53 1.41 -7.50
N THR A 179 -24.65 2.27 -6.94
CA THR A 179 -23.84 1.96 -5.76
C THR A 179 -24.67 1.81 -4.48
N THR A 180 -25.94 2.23 -4.46
CA THR A 180 -26.85 1.96 -3.34
C THR A 180 -26.98 0.47 -3.02
N LYS A 181 -26.76 -0.43 -3.99
CA LYS A 181 -26.76 -1.88 -3.77
C LYS A 181 -25.60 -2.37 -2.93
N GLU A 182 -24.50 -1.63 -2.95
CA GLU A 182 -23.26 -1.93 -2.26
C GLU A 182 -23.17 -1.24 -0.90
N GLU A 183 -24.12 -0.32 -0.63
CA GLU A 183 -24.11 0.58 0.54
C GLU A 183 -24.13 -0.19 1.88
N GLY A 184 -24.63 -1.42 1.92
CA GLY A 184 -24.57 -2.26 3.12
C GLY A 184 -23.12 -2.45 3.61
N VAL A 185 -22.20 -2.77 2.71
CA VAL A 185 -20.78 -2.90 3.00
C VAL A 185 -20.10 -1.54 3.07
N MET A 186 -20.33 -0.67 2.06
CA MET A 186 -19.63 0.61 1.95
C MET A 186 -19.93 1.56 3.11
N ARG A 187 -21.18 1.59 3.59
CA ARG A 187 -21.55 2.38 4.77
C ARG A 187 -20.86 1.88 6.03
N ARG A 188 -20.75 0.58 6.22
CA ARG A 188 -20.01 -0.02 7.33
C ARG A 188 -18.54 0.35 7.24
N LEU A 189 -17.92 0.21 6.06
CA LEU A 189 -16.53 0.61 5.84
C LEU A 189 -16.29 2.06 6.24
N ARG A 190 -17.09 3.01 5.76
CA ARG A 190 -16.92 4.42 6.11
C ARG A 190 -17.05 4.67 7.61
N ASN A 191 -18.11 4.16 8.23
CA ASN A 191 -18.42 4.48 9.62
C ASN A 191 -17.52 3.73 10.62
N GLU A 192 -17.20 2.46 10.35
CA GLU A 192 -16.39 1.66 11.27
C GLU A 192 -14.91 2.02 11.16
N MET A 193 -14.42 2.42 9.98
CA MET A 193 -13.08 2.99 9.84
C MET A 193 -12.96 4.34 10.56
N GLU A 194 -13.94 5.25 10.40
CA GLU A 194 -13.99 6.51 11.16
C GLU A 194 -13.95 6.25 12.66
N ALA A 195 -14.77 5.32 13.15
CA ALA A 195 -14.80 4.94 14.56
C ALA A 195 -13.50 4.27 15.03
N ALA A 196 -12.75 3.63 14.14
CA ALA A 196 -11.40 3.12 14.41
C ALA A 196 -10.29 4.20 14.34
N GLY A 197 -10.64 5.46 14.12
CA GLY A 197 -9.69 6.57 13.99
C GLY A 197 -8.99 6.62 12.64
N ILE A 198 -9.65 6.10 11.60
CA ILE A 198 -9.21 6.16 10.20
C ILE A 198 -10.22 7.05 9.45
N PRO A 199 -9.98 8.37 9.38
CA PRO A 199 -10.91 9.29 8.76
C PRO A 199 -11.08 8.99 7.27
N ILE A 200 -12.32 8.73 6.87
CA ILE A 200 -12.70 8.50 5.47
C ILE A 200 -13.28 9.78 4.89
N GLU A 201 -12.82 10.22 3.74
CA GLU A 201 -13.35 11.38 3.05
C GLU A 201 -14.63 11.04 2.29
N ASN A 202 -14.56 9.98 1.49
CA ASN A 202 -15.67 9.53 0.67
C ASN A 202 -15.47 8.09 0.18
N SER A 203 -16.51 7.54 -0.44
CA SER A 203 -16.45 6.35 -1.28
C SER A 203 -17.29 6.57 -2.52
N LYS A 204 -16.94 5.93 -3.63
CA LYS A 204 -17.68 5.99 -4.88
C LYS A 204 -17.53 4.70 -5.68
N GLY A 205 -18.51 4.46 -6.56
CA GLY A 205 -18.34 3.43 -7.60
C GLY A 205 -17.27 3.82 -8.60
N GLU A 206 -16.61 2.82 -9.15
CA GLU A 206 -15.57 2.91 -10.16
C GLU A 206 -16.01 2.38 -11.53
N TRP A 207 -15.08 2.39 -12.52
CA TRP A 207 -15.34 2.07 -13.92
C TRP A 207 -15.47 0.55 -14.21
N GLY A 208 -15.40 -0.29 -13.20
CA GLY A 208 -15.69 -1.72 -13.29
C GLY A 208 -17.05 -2.08 -12.66
N PRO A 209 -17.77 -3.10 -13.16
CA PRO A 209 -19.00 -3.59 -12.53
C PRO A 209 -18.73 -4.08 -11.10
N GLY A 210 -19.36 -3.48 -10.09
CA GLY A 210 -19.11 -3.78 -8.68
C GLY A 210 -17.73 -3.35 -8.17
N GLN A 211 -17.08 -2.43 -8.86
CA GLN A 211 -15.84 -1.83 -8.42
C GLN A 211 -16.12 -0.57 -7.62
N GLU A 212 -15.48 -0.46 -6.46
CA GLU A 212 -15.60 0.62 -5.51
C GLU A 212 -14.23 1.23 -5.20
N GLU A 213 -14.23 2.51 -4.83
CA GLU A 213 -13.10 3.25 -4.30
C GLU A 213 -13.43 3.81 -2.92
N ILE A 214 -12.44 3.79 -2.03
CA ILE A 214 -12.51 4.45 -0.73
C ILE A 214 -11.32 5.38 -0.54
N ASN A 215 -11.60 6.62 -0.17
CA ASN A 215 -10.62 7.68 0.00
C ASN A 215 -10.38 7.95 1.49
N VAL A 216 -9.14 7.74 1.92
CA VAL A 216 -8.71 8.01 3.29
C VAL A 216 -8.13 9.43 3.36
N ARG A 217 -8.57 10.21 4.35
CA ARG A 217 -8.02 11.53 4.58
C ARG A 217 -6.51 11.46 4.83
N TYR A 218 -5.76 12.35 4.17
CA TYR A 218 -4.31 12.40 4.27
C TYR A 218 -3.78 12.49 5.71
N ALA A 219 -2.62 11.91 5.93
CA ALA A 219 -1.91 11.93 7.20
C ALA A 219 -0.38 11.94 6.96
N GLU A 220 0.40 12.05 8.02
CA GLU A 220 1.83 11.79 7.94
C GLU A 220 2.10 10.38 7.39
N ALA A 221 3.18 10.22 6.63
CA ALA A 221 3.43 9.02 5.85
C ALA A 221 3.32 7.71 6.64
N LEU A 222 3.86 7.66 7.87
CA LEU A 222 3.81 6.43 8.68
C LEU A 222 2.39 6.13 9.15
N ASP A 223 1.67 7.14 9.66
CA ASP A 223 0.26 7.00 10.07
C ASP A 223 -0.64 6.61 8.88
N MET A 224 -0.40 7.20 7.69
CA MET A 224 -1.15 6.84 6.50
C MET A 224 -0.92 5.39 6.07
N ALA A 225 0.31 4.89 6.17
CA ALA A 225 0.62 3.49 5.88
C ALA A 225 -0.06 2.54 6.88
N ASP A 226 -0.04 2.88 8.19
CA ASP A 226 -0.76 2.14 9.23
C ASP A 226 -2.28 2.11 8.94
N ARG A 227 -2.88 3.25 8.57
CA ARG A 227 -4.31 3.36 8.20
C ARG A 227 -4.65 2.49 6.99
N HIS A 228 -3.82 2.52 5.96
CA HIS A 228 -4.04 1.76 4.72
C HIS A 228 -4.11 0.25 4.99
N VAL A 229 -3.17 -0.31 5.74
CA VAL A 229 -3.16 -1.76 6.00
C VAL A 229 -4.32 -2.20 6.90
N ILE A 230 -4.70 -1.37 7.87
CA ILE A 230 -5.86 -1.63 8.73
C ILE A 230 -7.15 -1.56 7.92
N LEU A 231 -7.32 -0.53 7.07
CA LEU A 231 -8.45 -0.41 6.14
C LEU A 231 -8.56 -1.65 5.25
N LYS A 232 -7.45 -2.06 4.62
CA LYS A 232 -7.44 -3.20 3.70
C LYS A 232 -7.80 -4.52 4.38
N ASN A 233 -7.32 -4.74 5.61
CA ASN A 233 -7.69 -5.89 6.42
C ASN A 233 -9.16 -5.83 6.86
N GLY A 234 -9.57 -4.70 7.46
CA GLY A 234 -10.94 -4.52 7.97
C GLY A 234 -11.99 -4.55 6.86
N ALA A 235 -11.67 -4.06 5.65
CA ALA A 235 -12.57 -4.15 4.51
C ALA A 235 -12.93 -5.60 4.17
N LYS A 236 -11.95 -6.50 4.20
CA LYS A 236 -12.19 -7.94 3.98
C LYS A 236 -13.02 -8.56 5.11
N GLU A 237 -12.70 -8.24 6.36
CA GLU A 237 -13.42 -8.75 7.54
C GLU A 237 -14.88 -8.27 7.56
N ILE A 238 -15.13 -7.00 7.25
CA ILE A 238 -16.50 -6.43 7.15
C ILE A 238 -17.27 -7.09 6.01
N ALA A 239 -16.68 -7.21 4.82
CA ALA A 239 -17.35 -7.84 3.67
C ALA A 239 -17.71 -9.30 3.98
N GLU A 240 -16.79 -10.06 4.58
CA GLU A 240 -17.03 -11.45 4.96
C GLU A 240 -18.19 -11.58 5.96
N SER A 241 -18.27 -10.67 6.94
CA SER A 241 -19.39 -10.64 7.90
C SER A 241 -20.75 -10.32 7.26
N GLU A 242 -20.75 -9.69 6.07
CA GLU A 242 -21.93 -9.43 5.23
C GLU A 242 -22.16 -10.52 4.17
N GLY A 243 -21.44 -11.64 4.23
CA GLY A 243 -21.54 -12.73 3.25
C GLY A 243 -21.02 -12.38 1.86
N LYS A 244 -20.09 -11.40 1.78
CA LYS A 244 -19.48 -10.89 0.55
C LYS A 244 -17.96 -11.05 0.58
N ALA A 245 -17.33 -10.88 -0.58
CA ALA A 245 -15.88 -10.86 -0.70
C ALA A 245 -15.38 -9.58 -1.39
N ILE A 246 -14.23 -9.09 -0.95
CA ILE A 246 -13.50 -7.97 -1.56
C ILE A 246 -12.19 -8.48 -2.14
N SER A 247 -11.85 -8.05 -3.36
CA SER A 247 -10.56 -8.32 -3.97
C SER A 247 -9.81 -7.03 -4.28
N PHE A 248 -8.59 -6.94 -3.74
CA PHE A 248 -7.60 -5.90 -4.05
C PHE A 248 -6.59 -6.33 -5.12
N MET A 249 -6.86 -7.38 -5.89
CA MET A 249 -6.02 -7.75 -7.02
C MET A 249 -5.94 -6.58 -7.99
N SER A 250 -4.75 -6.24 -8.46
CA SER A 250 -4.58 -5.17 -9.46
C SER A 250 -5.36 -5.42 -10.75
N LYS A 251 -5.54 -6.68 -11.13
CA LYS A 251 -6.30 -7.08 -12.32
C LYS A 251 -7.00 -8.41 -12.09
N TYR A 252 -8.22 -8.39 -11.59
CA TYR A 252 -8.98 -9.61 -11.34
C TYR A 252 -9.54 -10.23 -12.64
N ASN A 253 -9.88 -9.40 -13.62
CA ASN A 253 -10.36 -9.82 -14.93
C ASN A 253 -9.70 -8.96 -16.02
N TYR A 254 -9.18 -9.60 -17.08
CA TYR A 254 -8.45 -8.89 -18.13
C TYR A 254 -9.31 -7.87 -18.90
N GLY A 255 -10.58 -8.17 -19.12
CA GLY A 255 -11.54 -7.33 -19.84
C GLY A 255 -12.14 -6.17 -19.04
N LEU A 256 -11.90 -6.12 -17.72
CA LEU A 256 -12.45 -5.09 -16.83
C LEU A 256 -11.37 -4.11 -16.38
N ALA A 257 -11.76 -2.99 -15.76
CA ALA A 257 -10.84 -2.06 -15.12
C ALA A 257 -10.00 -2.77 -14.04
N GLY A 258 -8.75 -2.34 -13.87
CA GLY A 258 -7.90 -2.80 -12.76
C GLY A 258 -8.12 -1.97 -11.52
N ASN A 259 -7.71 -2.48 -10.36
CA ASN A 259 -7.72 -1.75 -9.10
C ASN A 259 -6.42 -1.01 -8.88
N SER A 260 -6.50 0.29 -8.63
CA SER A 260 -5.36 1.13 -8.27
C SER A 260 -5.29 1.41 -6.77
N SER A 261 -4.11 1.80 -6.35
CA SER A 261 -3.88 2.57 -5.13
C SER A 261 -3.12 3.82 -5.55
N HIS A 262 -3.86 4.89 -5.87
CA HIS A 262 -3.23 6.17 -6.18
C HIS A 262 -2.66 6.77 -4.90
N ILE A 263 -1.41 7.25 -4.97
CA ILE A 263 -0.71 7.79 -3.80
C ILE A 263 -0.49 9.28 -4.00
N HIS A 264 -1.21 10.08 -3.22
CA HIS A 264 -0.97 11.51 -3.14
C HIS A 264 0.14 11.81 -2.14
N ASN A 265 1.02 12.74 -2.48
CA ASN A 265 2.11 13.12 -1.59
C ASN A 265 2.49 14.59 -1.73
N SER A 266 2.85 15.20 -0.62
CA SER A 266 3.35 16.58 -0.54
C SER A 266 4.25 16.76 0.69
N LEU A 267 5.08 17.81 0.68
CA LEU A 267 5.92 18.18 1.81
C LEU A 267 5.39 19.43 2.52
N TRP A 268 5.52 19.40 3.83
CA TRP A 268 5.14 20.51 4.73
C TRP A 268 6.30 20.85 5.66
N SER A 269 6.28 22.06 6.24
CA SER A 269 7.23 22.46 7.27
C SER A 269 7.17 21.55 8.50
N ALA A 270 8.25 21.51 9.29
CA ALA A 270 8.37 20.66 10.48
C ALA A 270 7.26 20.87 11.52
N ASP A 271 6.62 22.04 11.55
CA ASP A 271 5.48 22.33 12.41
C ASP A 271 4.12 21.93 11.80
N GLY A 272 4.11 21.37 10.61
CA GLY A 272 2.90 20.93 9.89
C GLY A 272 1.98 22.04 9.41
N LYS A 273 2.42 23.31 9.42
CA LYS A 273 1.53 24.46 9.14
C LYS A 273 1.69 25.04 7.74
N THR A 274 2.87 24.92 7.14
CA THR A 274 3.17 25.53 5.85
C THR A 274 3.35 24.46 4.78
N PRO A 275 2.49 24.43 3.74
CA PRO A 275 2.68 23.56 2.58
C PRO A 275 3.87 24.05 1.77
N LEU A 276 4.88 23.20 1.59
CA LEU A 276 6.14 23.57 0.93
C LEU A 276 6.08 23.42 -0.60
N PHE A 277 5.06 22.76 -1.12
CA PHE A 277 4.87 22.64 -2.56
C PHE A 277 4.22 23.88 -3.19
N TYR A 278 3.53 24.70 -2.42
CA TYR A 278 2.82 25.86 -2.95
C TYR A 278 3.72 27.10 -3.07
N ASP A 279 3.80 27.66 -4.28
CA ASP A 279 4.35 28.98 -4.55
C ASP A 279 3.51 29.67 -5.65
N LYS A 280 2.77 30.72 -5.27
CA LYS A 280 1.89 31.45 -6.18
C LYS A 280 2.61 32.05 -7.41
N LYS A 281 3.94 32.27 -7.32
CA LYS A 281 4.74 32.89 -8.39
C LYS A 281 5.44 31.87 -9.28
N ALA A 282 5.51 30.62 -8.88
CA ALA A 282 6.16 29.57 -9.64
C ALA A 282 5.25 29.05 -10.77
N ASP A 283 5.86 28.45 -11.79
CA ASP A 283 5.12 27.72 -12.83
C ASP A 283 4.27 26.62 -12.17
N TRP A 284 3.05 26.46 -12.68
CA TRP A 284 2.03 25.54 -12.15
C TRP A 284 1.67 25.78 -10.67
N THR A 285 2.04 26.92 -10.10
CA THR A 285 2.00 27.22 -8.65
C THR A 285 2.77 26.19 -7.79
N LEU A 286 3.64 25.39 -8.40
CA LEU A 286 4.46 24.38 -7.77
C LEU A 286 5.85 24.95 -7.45
N SER A 287 6.21 25.02 -6.17
CA SER A 287 7.48 25.56 -5.72
C SER A 287 8.68 24.80 -6.32
N THR A 288 9.87 25.42 -6.33
CA THR A 288 11.12 24.76 -6.75
C THR A 288 11.32 23.43 -6.01
N LEU A 289 11.01 23.38 -4.71
CA LEU A 289 11.09 22.15 -3.92
C LEU A 289 10.13 21.07 -4.46
N GLY A 290 8.89 21.45 -4.72
CA GLY A 290 7.88 20.54 -5.29
C GLY A 290 8.26 20.05 -6.69
N GLN A 291 8.83 20.95 -7.54
CA GLN A 291 9.32 20.58 -8.86
C GLN A 291 10.49 19.58 -8.79
N GLN A 292 11.46 19.80 -7.93
CA GLN A 292 12.59 18.88 -7.72
C GLN A 292 12.14 17.53 -7.19
N TRP A 293 11.19 17.53 -6.25
CA TRP A 293 10.57 16.31 -5.72
C TRP A 293 9.88 15.50 -6.82
N ALA A 294 9.04 16.13 -7.64
CA ALA A 294 8.36 15.50 -8.77
C ALA A 294 9.36 14.98 -9.82
N ALA A 295 10.38 15.77 -10.15
CA ALA A 295 11.44 15.36 -11.08
C ALA A 295 12.20 14.11 -10.60
N GLY A 296 12.46 14.01 -9.30
CA GLY A 296 13.05 12.82 -8.69
C GLY A 296 12.15 11.58 -8.84
N GLN A 297 10.87 11.71 -8.53
CA GLN A 297 9.92 10.62 -8.69
C GLN A 297 9.83 10.17 -10.15
N LEU A 298 9.80 11.08 -11.11
CA LEU A 298 9.80 10.76 -12.54
C LEU A 298 11.08 10.06 -12.98
N LYS A 299 12.25 10.59 -12.59
CA LYS A 299 13.56 10.03 -12.97
C LYS A 299 13.71 8.59 -12.51
N TYR A 300 13.32 8.30 -11.29
CA TYR A 300 13.53 7.01 -10.66
C TYR A 300 12.32 6.06 -10.72
N ALA A 301 11.24 6.44 -11.42
CA ALA A 301 9.98 5.67 -11.48
C ALA A 301 10.17 4.21 -11.89
N LYS A 302 11.03 3.93 -12.89
CA LYS A 302 11.32 2.55 -13.32
C LYS A 302 11.99 1.74 -12.20
N GLU A 303 12.88 2.37 -11.44
CA GLU A 303 13.66 1.71 -10.41
C GLU A 303 12.80 1.27 -9.21
N PHE A 304 11.78 2.06 -8.88
CA PHE A 304 10.88 1.73 -7.77
C PHE A 304 9.52 1.15 -8.19
N THR A 305 9.27 0.88 -9.47
CA THR A 305 7.99 0.33 -9.95
C THR A 305 7.62 -0.96 -9.22
N TRP A 306 8.58 -1.82 -8.88
CA TRP A 306 8.30 -3.04 -8.13
C TRP A 306 7.60 -2.77 -6.78
N PHE A 307 7.96 -1.72 -6.06
CA PHE A 307 7.30 -1.36 -4.80
C PHE A 307 5.84 -0.89 -4.98
N LEU A 308 5.47 -0.53 -6.20
CA LEU A 308 4.10 -0.13 -6.58
C LEU A 308 3.32 -1.27 -7.25
N ALA A 309 4.01 -2.28 -7.76
CA ALA A 309 3.47 -3.38 -8.55
C ALA A 309 4.26 -4.68 -8.24
N PRO A 310 4.04 -5.32 -7.06
CA PRO A 310 4.94 -6.35 -6.55
C PRO A 310 4.71 -7.76 -7.13
N TYR A 311 3.57 -7.99 -7.83
CA TYR A 311 3.19 -9.33 -8.29
C TYR A 311 3.10 -9.42 -9.81
N ILE A 312 3.12 -10.66 -10.33
CA ILE A 312 2.86 -10.94 -11.76
C ILE A 312 1.56 -10.28 -12.22
N ASN A 313 0.50 -10.35 -11.40
CA ASN A 313 -0.81 -9.78 -11.70
C ASN A 313 -0.79 -8.26 -11.82
N SER A 314 0.04 -7.56 -11.05
CA SER A 314 0.10 -6.10 -11.01
C SER A 314 0.37 -5.49 -12.39
N TYR A 315 1.23 -6.14 -13.20
CA TYR A 315 1.61 -5.65 -14.53
C TYR A 315 0.51 -5.83 -15.58
N LYS A 316 -0.46 -6.71 -15.34
CA LYS A 316 -1.63 -6.90 -16.21
C LYS A 316 -2.59 -5.71 -16.17
N ARG A 317 -2.45 -4.82 -15.17
CA ARG A 317 -3.23 -3.58 -15.05
C ARG A 317 -2.78 -2.52 -16.05
N PHE A 318 -1.51 -2.45 -16.44
CA PHE A 318 -0.96 -1.40 -17.29
C PHE A 318 -1.40 -1.56 -18.75
N GLN A 319 -2.66 -1.19 -19.03
CA GLN A 319 -3.30 -1.29 -20.34
C GLN A 319 -3.80 0.08 -20.81
N ALA A 320 -3.57 0.41 -22.09
CA ALA A 320 -4.11 1.61 -22.68
C ALA A 320 -5.65 1.58 -22.68
N GLY A 321 -6.28 2.75 -22.47
CA GLY A 321 -7.73 2.89 -22.45
C GLY A 321 -8.43 2.39 -21.20
N THR A 322 -7.70 2.13 -20.10
CA THR A 322 -8.26 1.63 -18.83
C THR A 322 -8.00 2.56 -17.65
N PHE A 323 -7.64 3.82 -17.89
CA PHE A 323 -7.18 4.82 -16.91
C PHE A 323 -5.92 4.39 -16.11
N ALA A 324 -5.41 3.17 -16.30
CA ALA A 324 -4.12 2.76 -15.77
C ALA A 324 -2.99 3.39 -16.61
N PRO A 325 -1.95 3.98 -15.99
CA PRO A 325 -0.87 4.60 -16.74
C PRO A 325 0.00 3.55 -17.41
N THR A 326 0.51 3.88 -18.61
CA THR A 326 1.49 3.05 -19.33
C THR A 326 2.82 3.76 -19.53
N LYS A 327 2.86 5.08 -19.24
CA LYS A 327 4.02 5.95 -19.45
C LYS A 327 4.44 6.64 -18.16
N ILE A 328 5.76 6.86 -18.05
CA ILE A 328 6.34 7.67 -16.99
C ILE A 328 6.42 9.12 -17.49
N MET A 329 5.45 9.88 -17.09
CA MET A 329 5.35 11.32 -17.38
C MET A 329 4.43 11.97 -16.36
N TRP A 330 4.46 13.29 -16.27
CA TRP A 330 3.54 14.05 -15.46
C TRP A 330 2.70 15.00 -16.28
N SER A 331 1.56 15.36 -15.74
CA SER A 331 0.63 16.30 -16.36
C SER A 331 -0.22 16.99 -15.30
N GLU A 332 -0.76 18.15 -15.65
CA GLU A 332 -1.80 18.81 -14.88
C GLU A 332 -3.13 18.08 -15.14
N ASP A 333 -3.82 17.73 -14.08
CA ASP A 333 -5.18 17.14 -14.10
C ASP A 333 -5.48 16.12 -15.23
N ASN A 334 -4.55 15.23 -15.57
CA ASN A 334 -4.67 14.25 -16.64
C ASN A 334 -4.65 12.81 -16.10
N ARG A 335 -5.75 12.08 -16.28
CA ARG A 335 -5.92 10.70 -15.78
C ARG A 335 -5.18 9.62 -16.59
N THR A 336 -4.54 9.96 -17.72
CA THR A 336 -3.68 9.03 -18.47
C THR A 336 -2.21 9.08 -18.02
N ALA A 337 -1.87 10.03 -17.12
CA ALA A 337 -0.52 10.26 -16.64
C ALA A 337 -0.08 9.23 -15.60
N GLY A 338 1.21 8.91 -15.57
CA GLY A 338 1.83 8.16 -14.47
C GLY A 338 1.91 8.97 -13.18
N PHE A 339 2.10 10.29 -13.32
CA PHE A 339 2.09 11.27 -12.24
C PHE A 339 1.19 12.44 -12.61
N ARG A 340 0.27 12.80 -11.72
CA ARG A 340 -0.68 13.89 -11.93
C ARG A 340 -0.48 14.95 -10.86
N LEU A 341 -0.36 16.20 -11.28
CA LEU A 341 -0.39 17.33 -10.37
C LEU A 341 -1.85 17.63 -10.04
N CYS A 342 -2.17 17.73 -8.78
CA CYS A 342 -3.52 18.02 -8.29
C CYS A 342 -3.49 19.23 -7.36
N GLY A 343 -4.58 20.02 -7.35
CA GLY A 343 -4.76 21.16 -6.46
C GLY A 343 -3.97 22.40 -6.84
N GLU A 344 -3.69 22.58 -8.13
CA GLU A 344 -3.02 23.75 -8.69
C GLU A 344 -3.74 25.04 -8.27
N GLY A 345 -2.98 26.10 -8.02
CA GLY A 345 -3.50 27.38 -7.54
C GLY A 345 -3.90 27.42 -6.07
N THR A 346 -3.78 26.29 -5.35
CA THR A 346 -4.16 26.20 -3.94
C THR A 346 -3.03 25.66 -3.05
N LYS A 347 -3.19 25.86 -1.73
CA LYS A 347 -2.29 25.27 -0.73
C LYS A 347 -2.38 23.72 -0.64
N GLY A 348 -3.36 23.12 -1.29
CA GLY A 348 -3.55 21.67 -1.38
C GLY A 348 -2.80 21.02 -2.54
N ILE A 349 -1.92 21.78 -3.22
CA ILE A 349 -1.11 21.27 -4.34
C ILE A 349 -0.26 20.07 -3.92
N ARG A 350 -0.33 19.01 -4.71
CA ARG A 350 0.31 17.72 -4.39
C ARG A 350 0.55 16.90 -5.66
N MET A 351 1.49 15.97 -5.58
CA MET A 351 1.73 15.00 -6.63
C MET A 351 0.95 13.71 -6.35
N GLU A 352 0.21 13.22 -7.33
CA GLU A 352 -0.45 11.91 -7.34
C GLU A 352 0.37 10.94 -8.18
N CYS A 353 0.86 9.86 -7.58
CA CYS A 353 1.45 8.72 -8.28
C CYS A 353 0.34 7.71 -8.60
N ARG A 354 0.07 7.49 -9.89
CA ARG A 354 -1.01 6.63 -10.40
C ARG A 354 -0.54 5.23 -10.80
N ILE A 355 0.77 4.94 -10.63
CA ILE A 355 1.37 3.67 -11.03
C ILE A 355 0.92 2.52 -10.10
N GLY A 356 0.69 2.81 -8.82
CA GLY A 356 0.39 1.82 -7.80
C GLY A 356 -0.87 1.01 -8.04
N GLY A 357 -0.79 -0.30 -7.88
CA GLY A 357 -1.95 -1.20 -7.80
C GLY A 357 -2.45 -1.36 -6.37
N ALA A 358 -3.71 -1.78 -6.19
CA ALA A 358 -4.31 -1.98 -4.86
C ALA A 358 -3.64 -3.12 -4.06
N ASP A 359 -2.78 -3.88 -4.70
CA ASP A 359 -1.99 -4.98 -4.13
C ASP A 359 -0.63 -4.54 -3.54
N LEU A 360 -0.28 -3.26 -3.62
CA LEU A 360 0.98 -2.74 -3.07
C LEU A 360 1.06 -2.83 -1.54
N ASN A 361 2.32 -2.82 -1.04
CA ASN A 361 2.61 -2.58 0.37
C ASN A 361 2.85 -1.07 0.58
N PRO A 362 1.99 -0.35 1.34
CA PRO A 362 2.07 1.11 1.45
C PRO A 362 3.37 1.60 2.10
N TYR A 363 3.93 0.86 3.04
CA TYR A 363 5.21 1.25 3.66
C TYR A 363 6.35 1.27 2.67
N LEU A 364 6.44 0.26 1.82
CA LEU A 364 7.47 0.15 0.79
C LEU A 364 7.26 1.18 -0.32
N ALA A 365 6.01 1.35 -0.75
CA ALA A 365 5.63 2.31 -1.78
C ALA A 365 5.92 3.75 -1.34
N PHE A 366 5.51 4.14 -0.13
CA PHE A 366 5.77 5.48 0.39
C PHE A 366 7.25 5.73 0.62
N ALA A 367 7.97 4.74 1.16
CA ALA A 367 9.42 4.83 1.34
C ALA A 367 10.16 5.07 0.02
N ALA A 368 9.77 4.37 -1.04
CA ALA A 368 10.37 4.52 -2.36
C ALA A 368 10.07 5.90 -2.99
N LEU A 369 8.82 6.39 -2.86
CA LEU A 369 8.45 7.73 -3.31
C LEU A 369 9.19 8.83 -2.55
N ILE A 370 9.36 8.69 -1.23
CA ILE A 370 10.15 9.62 -0.42
C ILE A 370 11.62 9.58 -0.84
N ALA A 371 12.20 8.40 -1.00
CA ALA A 371 13.59 8.25 -1.42
C ALA A 371 13.86 8.92 -2.78
N ALA A 372 12.97 8.70 -3.75
CA ALA A 372 13.07 9.28 -5.08
C ALA A 372 12.87 10.81 -5.06
N GLY A 373 11.89 11.30 -4.30
CA GLY A 373 11.65 12.73 -4.15
C GLY A 373 12.84 13.45 -3.49
N LEU A 374 13.40 12.88 -2.42
CA LEU A 374 14.60 13.41 -1.76
C LEU A 374 15.82 13.40 -2.70
N ALA A 375 16.01 12.36 -3.49
CA ALA A 375 17.07 12.31 -4.49
C ALA A 375 16.90 13.43 -5.53
N GLY A 376 15.68 13.74 -5.95
CA GLY A 376 15.40 14.85 -6.85
C GLY A 376 15.79 16.22 -6.27
N ILE A 377 15.53 16.42 -4.98
CA ILE A 377 15.95 17.65 -4.26
C ILE A 377 17.47 17.71 -4.13
N ASP A 378 18.12 16.61 -3.72
CA ASP A 378 19.57 16.55 -3.52
C ASP A 378 20.37 16.78 -4.81
N GLU A 379 19.85 16.23 -5.91
CA GLU A 379 20.43 16.40 -7.25
C GLU A 379 19.99 17.70 -7.95
N LYS A 380 19.09 18.46 -7.33
CA LYS A 380 18.51 19.71 -7.89
C LYS A 380 17.96 19.50 -9.30
N LEU A 381 17.19 18.42 -9.46
CA LEU A 381 16.65 18.03 -10.77
C LEU A 381 15.65 19.08 -11.28
N GLU A 382 15.73 19.33 -12.58
CA GLU A 382 14.78 20.19 -13.28
C GLU A 382 13.56 19.38 -13.72
N LEU A 383 12.36 19.88 -13.40
CA LEU A 383 11.12 19.27 -13.83
C LEU A 383 10.84 19.68 -15.29
N GLN A 384 10.71 18.69 -16.18
CA GLN A 384 10.34 18.91 -17.56
C GLN A 384 8.91 19.47 -17.65
N LYS A 385 8.57 20.12 -18.76
CA LYS A 385 7.20 20.62 -19.00
C LYS A 385 6.18 19.49 -18.91
N PRO A 386 4.94 19.79 -18.42
CA PRO A 386 3.89 18.79 -18.38
C PRO A 386 3.53 18.28 -19.78
N PHE A 387 3.20 17.02 -19.86
CA PHE A 387 2.65 16.45 -21.09
C PHE A 387 1.19 16.89 -21.25
N VAL A 388 0.80 17.24 -22.47
CA VAL A 388 -0.57 17.61 -22.81
C VAL A 388 -1.13 16.62 -23.83
N GLY A 389 -2.31 16.08 -23.55
CA GLY A 389 -3.02 15.16 -24.44
C GLY A 389 -3.07 13.71 -23.92
N ASP A 390 -3.37 12.77 -24.81
CA ASP A 390 -3.48 11.34 -24.49
C ASP A 390 -2.10 10.68 -24.43
N ALA A 391 -1.67 10.30 -23.20
CA ALA A 391 -0.39 9.66 -22.98
C ALA A 391 -0.29 8.26 -23.62
N TYR A 392 -1.40 7.57 -23.84
CA TYR A 392 -1.40 6.25 -24.48
C TYR A 392 -0.88 6.30 -25.94
N GLN A 393 -1.13 7.42 -26.62
CA GLN A 393 -0.68 7.64 -28.01
C GLN A 393 0.75 8.17 -28.11
N ALA A 394 1.38 8.51 -26.99
CA ALA A 394 2.70 9.13 -26.99
C ALA A 394 3.81 8.09 -27.18
N SER A 395 4.41 8.02 -28.37
CA SER A 395 5.44 7.03 -28.73
C SER A 395 6.82 7.29 -28.14
N ARG A 396 7.13 8.52 -27.72
CA ARG A 396 8.47 8.94 -27.26
C ARG A 396 8.63 9.02 -25.75
N LEU A 397 7.56 8.79 -24.98
CA LEU A 397 7.63 8.83 -23.53
C LEU A 397 8.21 7.53 -22.94
N PRO A 398 8.97 7.59 -21.84
CA PRO A 398 9.43 6.41 -21.15
C PRO A 398 8.25 5.53 -20.71
N GLU A 399 8.36 4.23 -20.91
CA GLU A 399 7.32 3.29 -20.50
C GLU A 399 7.56 2.80 -19.06
N ILE A 400 6.45 2.53 -18.35
CA ILE A 400 6.47 1.76 -17.11
C ILE A 400 6.94 0.32 -17.46
N PRO A 401 7.75 -0.34 -16.62
CA PRO A 401 8.09 -1.75 -16.80
C PRO A 401 6.84 -2.60 -17.06
N LYS A 402 6.88 -3.46 -18.09
CA LYS A 402 5.70 -4.23 -18.54
C LYS A 402 5.52 -5.55 -17.83
N THR A 403 6.57 -6.03 -17.18
CA THR A 403 6.59 -7.33 -16.49
C THR A 403 7.27 -7.20 -15.13
N LEU A 404 6.95 -8.14 -14.24
CA LEU A 404 7.66 -8.28 -12.97
C LEU A 404 9.17 -8.46 -13.18
N ARG A 405 9.57 -9.21 -14.23
CA ARG A 405 10.97 -9.44 -14.59
C ARG A 405 11.70 -8.13 -14.91
N ASP A 406 11.13 -7.30 -15.78
CA ASP A 406 11.71 -6.00 -16.17
C ASP A 406 11.87 -5.08 -14.96
N ALA A 407 10.84 -5.03 -14.09
CA ALA A 407 10.87 -4.22 -12.88
C ALA A 407 11.91 -4.72 -11.88
N THR A 408 12.02 -6.05 -11.71
CA THR A 408 13.02 -6.67 -10.82
C THR A 408 14.44 -6.39 -11.29
N GLU A 409 14.70 -6.46 -12.59
CA GLU A 409 16.02 -6.14 -13.16
C GLU A 409 16.39 -4.67 -12.95
N THR A 410 15.42 -3.78 -13.07
CA THR A 410 15.64 -2.34 -12.86
C THR A 410 15.86 -2.02 -11.39
N LEU A 411 15.05 -2.62 -10.50
CA LEU A 411 15.19 -2.53 -9.05
C LEU A 411 16.58 -2.97 -8.59
N ALA A 412 17.05 -4.13 -9.06
CA ALA A 412 18.34 -4.71 -8.66
C ALA A 412 19.55 -3.83 -9.03
N LYS A 413 19.40 -2.97 -10.04
CA LYS A 413 20.45 -2.05 -10.52
C LYS A 413 20.37 -0.65 -9.90
N SER A 414 19.35 -0.38 -9.09
CA SER A 414 19.09 0.95 -8.54
C SER A 414 20.14 1.39 -7.52
N LYS A 415 20.97 2.36 -7.91
CA LYS A 415 21.91 3.00 -7.00
C LYS A 415 21.21 3.90 -5.99
N MET A 416 20.15 4.58 -6.42
CA MET A 416 19.35 5.47 -5.57
C MET A 416 18.71 4.69 -4.42
N LEU A 417 18.04 3.57 -4.72
CA LEU A 417 17.40 2.74 -3.68
C LEU A 417 18.42 2.05 -2.79
N LYS A 418 19.55 1.58 -3.35
CA LYS A 418 20.67 1.03 -2.55
C LYS A 418 21.19 2.05 -1.54
N GLN A 419 21.35 3.30 -1.94
CA GLN A 419 21.80 4.37 -1.04
C GLN A 419 20.72 4.72 0.01
N ALA A 420 19.44 4.76 -0.38
CA ALA A 420 18.35 5.17 0.49
C ALA A 420 17.98 4.10 1.52
N LEU A 421 17.85 2.85 1.08
CA LEU A 421 17.36 1.74 1.90
C LEU A 421 18.50 0.96 2.57
N GLY A 422 19.61 0.80 1.89
CA GLY A 422 20.72 -0.08 2.22
C GLY A 422 20.78 -1.27 1.27
N GLU A 423 22.01 -1.80 1.08
CA GLU A 423 22.24 -2.92 0.15
C GLU A 423 21.50 -4.19 0.54
N ASP A 424 21.62 -4.61 1.80
CA ASP A 424 20.98 -5.84 2.29
C ASP A 424 19.46 -5.77 2.22
N VAL A 425 18.86 -4.60 2.49
CA VAL A 425 17.41 -4.38 2.34
C VAL A 425 17.00 -4.49 0.87
N LEU A 426 17.74 -3.86 -0.03
CA LEU A 426 17.45 -3.94 -1.47
C LEU A 426 17.56 -5.38 -1.98
N GLU A 427 18.63 -6.11 -1.61
CA GLU A 427 18.81 -7.51 -1.96
C GLU A 427 17.67 -8.39 -1.43
N HIS A 428 17.20 -8.14 -0.21
CA HIS A 428 16.07 -8.84 0.40
C HIS A 428 14.82 -8.75 -0.48
N TYR A 429 14.43 -7.55 -0.92
CA TYR A 429 13.25 -7.35 -1.76
C TYR A 429 13.45 -7.73 -3.23
N VAL A 430 14.66 -7.64 -3.76
CA VAL A 430 15.01 -8.23 -5.05
C VAL A 430 14.85 -9.76 -5.01
N HIS A 431 15.21 -10.39 -3.90
CA HIS A 431 15.01 -11.83 -3.72
C HIS A 431 13.53 -12.19 -3.68
N THR A 432 12.69 -11.42 -2.94
CA THR A 432 11.23 -11.57 -2.95
C THR A 432 10.66 -11.53 -4.37
N ALA A 433 11.06 -10.53 -5.16
CA ALA A 433 10.60 -10.36 -6.54
C ALA A 433 11.02 -11.53 -7.45
N LYS A 434 12.25 -12.01 -7.31
CA LYS A 434 12.77 -13.17 -8.06
C LYS A 434 12.04 -14.45 -7.68
N TRP A 435 11.70 -14.63 -6.41
CA TRP A 435 10.94 -15.79 -5.95
C TRP A 435 9.53 -15.81 -6.52
N GLU A 436 8.82 -14.70 -6.50
CA GLU A 436 7.49 -14.57 -7.11
C GLU A 436 7.53 -14.91 -8.62
N GLN A 437 8.55 -14.43 -9.34
CA GLN A 437 8.75 -14.75 -10.75
C GLN A 437 9.06 -16.24 -10.96
N PHE A 438 9.94 -16.82 -10.13
CA PHE A 438 10.31 -18.24 -10.18
C PHE A 438 9.09 -19.13 -9.92
N GLU A 439 8.28 -18.80 -8.92
CA GLU A 439 7.06 -19.54 -8.59
C GLU A 439 6.05 -19.52 -9.74
N TYR A 440 5.90 -18.38 -10.41
CA TYR A 440 5.05 -18.27 -11.59
C TYR A 440 5.58 -19.08 -12.76
N ASP A 441 6.87 -18.97 -13.07
CA ASP A 441 7.50 -19.60 -14.25
C ASP A 441 7.43 -21.13 -14.21
N ARG A 442 7.35 -21.74 -13.04
CA ARG A 442 7.26 -23.21 -12.89
C ARG A 442 5.84 -23.76 -12.84
N ARG A 443 4.82 -22.90 -12.83
CA ARG A 443 3.42 -23.33 -12.80
C ARG A 443 2.87 -23.50 -14.20
N ILE A 444 2.03 -24.54 -14.36
CA ILE A 444 1.25 -24.76 -15.57
C ILE A 444 -0.09 -24.04 -15.39
N THR A 445 -0.36 -23.08 -16.25
CA THR A 445 -1.56 -22.25 -16.17
C THR A 445 -2.74 -22.83 -16.95
N ASP A 446 -3.98 -22.45 -16.58
CA ASP A 446 -5.19 -22.82 -17.33
C ASP A 446 -5.10 -22.43 -18.80
N TRP A 447 -4.45 -21.30 -19.10
CA TRP A 447 -4.24 -20.83 -20.46
C TRP A 447 -3.36 -21.80 -21.26
N GLU A 448 -2.30 -22.36 -20.68
CA GLU A 448 -1.43 -23.35 -21.31
C GLU A 448 -2.18 -24.66 -21.55
N LEU A 449 -2.94 -25.15 -20.55
CA LEU A 449 -3.74 -26.36 -20.67
C LEU A 449 -4.79 -26.20 -21.77
N HIS A 450 -5.56 -25.11 -21.76
CA HIS A 450 -6.56 -24.85 -22.78
C HIS A 450 -5.97 -24.73 -24.19
N ARG A 451 -4.77 -24.15 -24.30
CA ARG A 451 -4.11 -23.94 -25.59
C ARG A 451 -3.43 -25.17 -26.13
N GLY A 452 -2.82 -25.98 -25.27
CA GLY A 452 -1.86 -26.99 -25.64
C GLY A 452 -2.33 -28.44 -25.57
N PHE A 453 -3.29 -28.77 -24.68
CA PHE A 453 -3.61 -30.14 -24.30
C PHE A 453 -3.93 -31.08 -25.48
N GLU A 454 -4.65 -30.60 -26.49
CA GLU A 454 -4.99 -31.38 -27.70
C GLU A 454 -4.20 -30.97 -28.96
N ARG A 455 -3.43 -29.83 -28.89
CA ARG A 455 -2.93 -29.21 -30.13
C ARG A 455 -1.44 -29.36 -30.35
N TYR A 456 -0.70 -29.81 -29.36
CA TYR A 456 0.71 -30.18 -29.53
C TYR A 456 0.96 -31.64 -29.24
#